data_5f6ea93a6a25180fbe3a022a7db9eb78
#
_entry.id   5f6ea93a6a25180fbe3a022a7db9eb78
#
_cell.length_a   1.000
_cell.length_b   1.000
_cell.length_c   1.000
_cell.angle_alpha   90.00
_cell.angle_beta   90.00
_cell.angle_gamma   90.00
#
_symmetry.space_group_name_H-M   'P 1'
#
loop_
_entity.id
_entity.type
_entity.pdbx_description
1 polymer ?
#
loop_
_entity_poly.entity_id
_entity_poly.type
_entity_poly.pdbx_seq_one_letter_code
_entity_poly.pdbx_strand_id
1 'polypeptide(L)' 'MEEADKSYYIVKSNIHRLAKEFSVSKDFEESLNLLIQEIVLKACVRAKANHRNTLLSRDL' A
#
# COMPACT_ATOMS: atom_id res chain seq x y z
N MET A 1 3.39 -4.80 15.23
CA MET A 1 4.74 -4.66 14.68
C MET A 1 5.03 -5.62 13.58
N GLU A 2 4.93 -6.91 13.88
CA GLU A 2 5.23 -7.92 12.88
C GLU A 2 4.33 -7.84 11.67
N GLU A 3 3.05 -7.53 11.89
CA GLU A 3 2.11 -7.42 10.78
C GLU A 3 2.46 -6.26 9.86
N ALA A 4 2.89 -5.15 10.43
CA ALA A 4 3.32 -4.01 9.63
C ALA A 4 4.56 -4.36 8.83
N ASP A 5 5.49 -5.08 9.44
CA ASP A 5 6.70 -5.50 8.77
C ASP A 5 6.39 -6.47 7.63
N LYS A 6 5.44 -7.38 7.86
CA LYS A 6 5.02 -8.33 6.83
C LYS A 6 4.40 -7.61 5.63
N SER A 7 3.54 -6.64 5.90
CA SER A 7 2.91 -5.89 4.83
C SER A 7 3.94 -5.14 3.99
N TYR A 8 4.88 -4.51 4.65
CA TYR A 8 5.94 -3.79 3.95
C TYR A 8 6.78 -4.75 3.11
N TYR A 9 7.08 -5.91 3.66
CA TYR A 9 7.88 -6.91 2.97
C TYR A 9 7.18 -7.41 1.69
N ILE A 10 5.88 -7.65 1.79
CA ILE A 10 5.11 -8.12 0.64
C ILE A 10 5.12 -7.09 -0.47
N VAL A 11 4.92 -5.82 -0.13
CA VAL A 11 4.97 -4.73 -1.10
C VAL A 11 6.35 -4.65 -1.75
N LYS A 12 7.40 -4.78 -0.94
CA LYS A 12 8.76 -4.73 -1.43
C LYS A 12 9.03 -5.85 -2.44
N SER A 13 8.59 -7.06 -2.13
CA SER A 13 8.77 -8.20 -3.02
C SER A 13 8.06 -7.99 -4.36
N ASN A 14 6.84 -7.47 -4.31
CA ASN A 14 6.07 -7.22 -5.51
C ASN A 14 6.71 -6.14 -6.38
N ILE A 15 7.25 -5.10 -5.75
CA ILE A 15 7.93 -4.03 -6.48
C ILE A 15 9.12 -4.59 -7.23
N HIS A 16 9.93 -5.41 -6.56
CA HIS A 16 11.10 -6.00 -7.19
C HIS A 16 10.72 -6.92 -8.35
N ARG A 17 9.62 -7.64 -8.20
CA ARG A 17 9.15 -8.52 -9.26
C ARG A 17 8.71 -7.73 -10.48
N LEU A 18 7.99 -6.64 -10.28
CA LEU A 18 7.50 -5.81 -11.37
C LEU A 18 8.60 -5.03 -12.04
N ALA A 19 9.59 -4.62 -11.27
CA ALA A 19 10.67 -3.77 -11.78
C ALA A 19 11.79 -4.55 -12.46
N LYS A 20 11.78 -5.84 -12.39
CA LYS A 20 12.72 -6.80 -12.99
C LYS A 20 14.08 -6.28 -13.42
N GLU A 21 14.11 -5.37 -14.40
CA GLU A 21 15.33 -4.88 -15.00
C GLU A 21 15.88 -3.62 -14.32
N PHE A 22 15.16 -3.12 -13.34
CA PHE A 22 15.53 -1.88 -12.66
C PHE A 22 15.96 -2.16 -11.24
N SER A 23 16.92 -1.38 -10.77
CA SER A 23 17.25 -1.37 -9.36
C SER A 23 16.23 -0.50 -8.65
N VAL A 24 15.86 -0.91 -7.45
CA VAL A 24 14.88 -0.17 -6.66
C VAL A 24 15.59 0.43 -5.47
N SER A 25 15.61 1.75 -5.37
CA SER A 25 16.27 2.42 -4.26
C SER A 25 15.41 2.35 -3.00
N LYS A 26 16.05 2.51 -1.86
CA LYS A 26 15.33 2.53 -0.60
C LYS A 26 14.38 3.71 -0.53
N ASP A 27 14.78 4.85 -1.06
CA ASP A 27 13.93 6.04 -1.09
C ASP A 27 12.65 5.77 -1.89
N PHE A 28 12.78 5.05 -3.00
CA PHE A 28 11.63 4.71 -3.82
C PHE A 28 10.65 3.85 -3.02
N GLU A 29 11.18 2.86 -2.31
CA GLU A 29 10.34 1.96 -1.50
C GLU A 29 9.61 2.73 -0.41
N GLU A 30 10.31 3.64 0.26
CA GLU A 30 9.70 4.41 1.33
C GLU A 30 8.62 5.34 0.79
N SER A 31 8.90 6.01 -0.32
CA SER A 31 7.92 6.90 -0.93
C SER A 31 6.69 6.13 -1.38
N LEU A 32 6.90 4.97 -1.96
CA LEU A 32 5.78 4.13 -2.40
C LEU A 32 4.95 3.66 -1.22
N ASN A 33 5.62 3.31 -0.11
CA ASN A 33 4.91 2.89 1.08
C ASN A 33 4.01 3.99 1.62
N LEU A 34 4.50 5.23 1.61
CA LEU A 34 3.71 6.38 2.04
C LEU A 34 2.53 6.60 1.11
N LEU A 35 2.74 6.43 -0.18
CA LEU A 35 1.66 6.58 -1.16
C LEU A 35 0.58 5.55 -0.95
N ILE A 36 0.96 4.31 -0.67
CA ILE A 36 0.00 3.25 -0.39
C ILE A 36 -0.80 3.56 0.86
N GLN A 37 -0.14 4.05 1.91
CA GLN A 37 -0.83 4.44 3.14
C GLN A 37 -1.88 5.52 2.85
N GLU A 38 -1.52 6.50 2.02
CA GLU A 38 -2.45 7.56 1.67
C GLU A 38 -3.66 7.03 0.94
N ILE A 39 -3.43 6.12 -0.01
CA ILE A 39 -4.52 5.51 -0.77
C ILE A 39 -5.46 4.74 0.16
N VAL A 40 -4.90 3.97 1.10
CA VAL A 40 -5.71 3.20 2.03
C VAL A 40 -6.52 4.12 2.94
N LEU A 41 -5.91 5.20 3.41
CA LEU A 41 -6.63 6.15 4.28
C LEU A 41 -7.80 6.79 3.55
N LYS A 42 -7.60 7.16 2.29
CA LYS A 42 -8.69 7.72 1.48
C LYS A 42 -9.79 6.70 1.26
N ALA A 43 -9.42 5.44 1.06
CA ALA A 43 -10.42 4.38 0.92
C ALA A 43 -11.22 4.21 2.21
N CYS A 44 -10.55 4.33 3.35
CA CYS A 44 -11.24 4.24 4.64
C CYS A 44 -12.27 5.36 4.80
N VAL A 45 -11.92 6.56 4.38
CA VAL A 45 -12.86 7.69 4.45
C VAL A 45 -14.10 7.41 3.60
N ARG A 46 -13.90 6.89 2.40
CA ARG A 46 -15.02 6.56 1.51
C ARG A 46 -15.90 5.47 2.09
N ALA A 47 -15.29 4.42 2.64
CA ALA A 47 -16.06 3.34 3.25
C ALA A 47 -16.89 3.86 4.42
N LYS A 48 -16.29 4.70 5.26
CA LYS A 48 -16.98 5.27 6.40
C LYS A 48 -18.14 6.16 5.99
N ALA A 49 -17.93 6.95 4.92
CA ALA A 49 -18.99 7.80 4.39
C ALA A 49 -20.19 6.99 3.92
N ASN A 50 -19.97 5.75 3.53
CA ASN A 50 -21.03 4.83 3.11
C ASN A 50 -21.44 3.87 4.21
N HIS A 51 -21.05 4.16 5.45
CA HIS A 51 -21.43 3.37 6.63
C HIS A 51 -21.00 1.91 6.53
N ARG A 52 -19.81 1.68 5.99
CA ARG A 52 -19.26 0.33 5.87
C ARG A 52 -18.00 0.18 6.71
N ASN A 53 -17.74 -1.03 7.14
CA ASN A 53 -16.52 -1.40 7.85
C ASN A 53 -15.55 -2.18 6.98
N THR A 54 -15.91 -2.40 5.74
CA THR A 54 -15.10 -3.19 4.82
C THR A 54 -14.62 -2.31 3.67
N LEU A 55 -13.35 -2.39 3.36
CA LEU A 55 -12.80 -1.68 2.21
C LEU A 55 -13.06 -2.50 0.95
N LEU A 56 -13.61 -1.87 -0.05
CA LEU A 56 -13.92 -2.50 -1.32
C LEU A 56 -13.13 -1.83 -2.43
N SER A 57 -12.97 -2.54 -3.56
CA SER A 57 -12.22 -1.98 -4.68
C SER A 57 -12.81 -0.66 -5.17
N ARG A 58 -14.11 -0.48 -5.03
CA ARG A 58 -14.76 0.77 -5.43
C ARG A 58 -14.41 1.95 -4.52
N ASP A 59 -13.74 1.69 -3.40
CA ASP A 59 -13.31 2.75 -2.49
C ASP A 59 -11.99 3.37 -2.93
N LEU A 60 -11.31 2.76 -3.89
CA LEU A 60 -10.05 3.28 -4.40
C LEU A 60 -10.24 4.47 -5.32
#